data_32bc31d38b7cb1351f594cdae70af7e6
#
_entry.id   32bc31d38b7cb1351f594cdae70af7e6
#
_cell.length_a   1.000
_cell.length_b   1.000
_cell.length_c   1.000
_cell.angle_alpha   90.00
_cell.angle_beta   90.00
_cell.angle_gamma   90.00
#
_symmetry.space_group_name_H-M   'P 1'
#
loop_
_entity.id
_entity.type
_entity.pdbx_description
1 polymer ?
#
loop_
_entity_poly.entity_id
_entity_poly.type
_entity_poly.pdbx_seq_one_letter_code
_entity_poly.pdbx_strand_id
1 'polypeptide(L)'
;MFLDRCRLVELQPTILVDDAFMRLTGGGKFDWKDRAHFFCAAARVMRHWVIDYARSRNTQKRGRAKPCVPLASQPEPSARQTTTPERFLELDEALQRLEQKLPAASEVFHLRHFLECTPLEIAGILGIEPRAVHDRWKQALKFLQGEMGEWPEK
;
A
#
# COMPACT_ATOMS: atom_id res chain seq x y z
N MET A 1 -0.16 -8.62 9.55
CA MET A 1 -0.49 -7.25 9.09
C MET A 1 0.43 -6.87 7.94
N PHE A 2 0.00 -6.12 6.90
CA PHE A 2 0.85 -5.70 5.76
C PHE A 2 2.15 -5.02 6.23
N LEU A 3 2.07 -4.17 7.23
CA LEU A 3 3.21 -3.48 7.84
C LEU A 3 4.22 -4.43 8.49
N ASP A 4 3.77 -5.55 9.07
CA ASP A 4 4.67 -6.57 9.64
C ASP A 4 5.41 -7.33 8.55
N ARG A 5 4.78 -7.56 7.40
CA ARG A 5 5.43 -8.21 6.25
C ARG A 5 6.46 -7.32 5.57
N CYS A 6 6.17 -6.03 5.49
CA CYS A 6 7.09 -5.06 4.91
C CYS A 6 8.21 -4.66 5.87
N ARG A 7 8.19 -5.14 7.16
CA ARG A 7 9.15 -4.72 8.20
C ARG A 7 9.50 -3.22 8.12
N LEU A 8 8.48 -2.39 8.01
CA LEU A 8 8.57 -0.98 8.31
C LEU A 8 8.58 -0.84 9.85
N VAL A 9 9.55 -1.50 10.47
CA VAL A 9 9.65 -1.89 11.89
C VAL A 9 9.63 -0.70 12.86
N GLU A 10 9.74 0.53 12.37
CA GLU A 10 9.79 1.72 13.23
C GLU A 10 8.48 2.51 13.28
N LEU A 11 7.43 2.01 12.59
CA LEU A 11 6.18 2.73 12.52
C LEU A 11 5.20 2.22 13.54
N GLN A 12 4.83 3.09 14.45
CA GLN A 12 3.70 2.83 15.33
C GLN A 12 2.42 2.82 14.48
N PRO A 13 1.66 1.72 14.46
CA PRO A 13 0.43 1.62 13.65
C PRO A 13 -0.57 2.75 13.94
N THR A 14 -0.59 3.28 15.14
CA THR A 14 -1.41 4.42 15.57
C THR A 14 -1.10 5.68 14.78
N ILE A 15 0.18 6.01 14.57
CA ILE A 15 0.58 7.21 13.81
C ILE A 15 0.11 7.10 12.36
N LEU A 16 0.20 5.90 11.78
CA LEU A 16 -0.28 5.65 10.42
C LEU A 16 -1.80 5.82 10.31
N VAL A 17 -2.55 5.27 11.28
CA VAL A 17 -4.01 5.40 11.30
C VAL A 17 -4.42 6.86 11.49
N ASP A 18 -3.76 7.59 12.39
CA ASP A 18 -4.05 9.00 12.64
C ASP A 18 -3.75 9.87 11.40
N ASP A 19 -2.59 9.69 10.75
CA ASP A 19 -2.25 10.45 9.54
C ASP A 19 -3.18 10.07 8.36
N ALA A 20 -3.49 8.78 8.19
CA ALA A 20 -4.45 8.33 7.20
C ALA A 20 -5.85 8.92 7.47
N PHE A 21 -6.28 8.93 8.73
CA PHE A 21 -7.55 9.55 9.12
C PHE A 21 -7.57 11.06 8.83
N MET A 22 -6.52 11.78 9.19
CA MET A 22 -6.39 13.21 8.90
C MET A 22 -6.40 13.50 7.39
N ARG A 23 -5.72 12.68 6.59
CA ARG A 23 -5.73 12.81 5.11
C ARG A 23 -7.10 12.47 4.52
N LEU A 24 -7.79 11.45 5.06
CA LEU A 24 -9.13 11.05 4.62
C LEU A 24 -10.21 12.04 5.05
N THR A 25 -10.05 12.69 6.19
CA THR A 25 -11.01 13.68 6.70
C THR A 25 -10.65 15.11 6.34
N GLY A 26 -9.39 15.39 5.96
CA GLY A 26 -8.85 16.61 5.35
C GLY A 26 -9.27 17.94 5.98
N GLY A 27 -9.77 17.93 7.24
CA GLY A 27 -10.32 19.12 7.91
C GLY A 27 -11.62 19.64 7.33
N GLY A 28 -12.24 18.95 6.36
CA GLY A 28 -13.51 19.32 5.73
C GLY A 28 -14.55 18.20 5.78
N LYS A 29 -15.81 18.54 5.54
CA LYS A 29 -16.88 17.54 5.36
C LYS A 29 -16.64 16.80 4.05
N PHE A 30 -16.05 15.58 4.14
CA PHE A 30 -16.00 14.69 3.00
C PHE A 30 -17.39 14.06 2.80
N ASP A 31 -17.96 14.31 1.65
CA ASP A 31 -19.16 13.62 1.20
C ASP A 31 -18.74 12.31 0.51
N TRP A 32 -18.65 11.24 1.31
CA TRP A 32 -18.39 9.91 0.80
C TRP A 32 -19.60 9.43 0.01
N LYS A 33 -19.47 9.32 -1.30
CA LYS A 33 -20.56 8.87 -2.20
C LYS A 33 -21.12 7.50 -1.78
N ASP A 34 -20.21 6.60 -1.38
CA ASP A 34 -20.55 5.26 -0.94
C ASP A 34 -19.39 4.60 -0.18
N ARG A 35 -19.63 3.39 0.31
CA ARG A 35 -18.65 2.58 1.03
C ARG A 35 -17.43 2.23 0.17
N ALA A 36 -17.63 1.92 -1.12
CA ALA A 36 -16.55 1.57 -2.04
C ALA A 36 -15.60 2.75 -2.21
N HIS A 37 -16.13 3.96 -2.41
CA HIS A 37 -15.35 5.19 -2.53
C HIS A 37 -14.48 5.44 -1.30
N PHE A 38 -15.01 5.25 -0.08
CA PHE A 38 -14.24 5.37 1.16
C PHE A 38 -13.07 4.38 1.21
N PHE A 39 -13.33 3.09 1.00
CA PHE A 39 -12.28 2.07 1.09
C PHE A 39 -11.22 2.20 -0.01
N CYS A 40 -11.61 2.54 -1.23
CA CYS A 40 -10.65 2.81 -2.31
C CYS A 40 -9.77 4.04 -2.00
N ALA A 41 -10.34 5.10 -1.44
CA ALA A 41 -9.58 6.28 -1.01
C ALA A 41 -8.63 5.93 0.14
N ALA A 42 -9.09 5.16 1.14
CA ALA A 42 -8.25 4.70 2.25
C ALA A 42 -7.05 3.87 1.75
N ALA A 43 -7.27 2.93 0.83
CA ALA A 43 -6.20 2.12 0.24
C ALA A 43 -5.16 2.99 -0.51
N ARG A 44 -5.59 4.03 -1.23
CA ARG A 44 -4.69 4.99 -1.89
C ARG A 44 -3.89 5.82 -0.89
N VAL A 45 -4.52 6.29 0.19
CA VAL A 45 -3.80 7.03 1.26
C VAL A 45 -2.74 6.14 1.89
N MET A 46 -3.06 4.88 2.21
CA MET A 46 -2.11 3.91 2.74
C MET A 46 -0.93 3.67 1.78
N ARG A 47 -1.21 3.52 0.48
CA ARG A 47 -0.17 3.42 -0.55
C ARG A 47 0.76 4.64 -0.53
N HIS A 48 0.20 5.86 -0.63
CA HIS A 48 1.00 7.09 -0.63
C HIS A 48 1.87 7.18 0.61
N TRP A 49 1.33 6.84 1.76
CA TRP A 49 2.07 6.86 3.01
C TRP A 49 3.28 5.91 2.99
N VAL A 50 3.11 4.66 2.53
CA VAL A 50 4.20 3.67 2.37
C VAL A 50 5.28 4.19 1.42
N ILE A 51 4.88 4.81 0.32
CA ILE A 51 5.81 5.37 -0.67
C ILE A 51 6.58 6.57 -0.11
N ASP A 52 5.91 7.49 0.57
CA ASP A 52 6.56 8.66 1.19
C ASP A 52 7.58 8.22 2.25
N TYR A 53 7.25 7.18 3.03
CA TYR A 53 8.17 6.58 3.97
C TYR A 53 9.38 5.96 3.25
N ALA A 54 9.16 5.18 2.20
CA ALA A 54 10.24 4.58 1.41
C ALA A 54 11.17 5.66 0.80
N ARG A 55 10.60 6.75 0.28
CA ARG A 55 11.35 7.90 -0.23
C ARG A 55 12.20 8.56 0.85
N SER A 56 11.65 8.79 2.03
CA SER A 56 12.38 9.41 3.15
C SER A 56 13.58 8.56 3.58
N ARG A 57 13.42 7.24 3.68
CA ARG A 57 14.51 6.31 4.01
C ARG A 57 15.61 6.26 2.95
N ASN A 58 15.23 6.30 1.67
CA ASN A 58 16.19 6.33 0.58
C ASN A 58 17.02 7.63 0.57
N THR A 59 16.41 8.75 0.91
CA THR A 59 17.08 10.05 1.02
C THR A 59 18.04 10.09 2.19
N GLN A 60 17.68 9.50 3.34
CA GLN A 60 18.56 9.39 4.51
C GLN A 60 19.81 8.57 4.22
N LYS A 61 19.67 7.44 3.50
CA LYS A 61 20.85 6.61 3.10
C LYS A 61 21.82 7.38 2.20
N ARG A 62 21.37 8.38 1.44
CA ARG A 62 22.20 9.20 0.54
C ARG A 62 22.74 10.48 1.17
N GLY A 63 22.62 10.65 2.50
CA GLY A 63 23.27 11.75 3.24
C GLY A 63 22.66 13.13 3.04
N ARG A 64 21.42 13.24 2.58
CA ARG A 64 20.73 14.51 2.35
C ARG A 64 19.32 14.51 2.91
N ALA A 65 19.13 14.49 4.21
CA ALA A 65 17.91 15.03 4.83
C ALA A 65 18.05 15.13 6.36
N LYS A 66 17.50 16.19 6.93
CA LYS A 66 17.28 16.36 8.36
C LYS A 66 16.40 15.21 8.89
N PRO A 67 16.72 14.66 10.06
CA PRO A 67 15.88 13.63 10.67
C PRO A 67 14.56 14.25 11.12
N CYS A 68 13.49 13.85 10.50
CA CYS A 68 12.16 14.04 11.05
C CYS A 68 11.74 12.70 11.62
N VAL A 69 11.83 12.55 12.93
CA VAL A 69 11.28 11.59 13.86
C VAL A 69 12.30 11.02 14.86
N PRO A 70 11.94 10.99 16.14
CA PRO A 70 12.85 10.62 17.22
C PRO A 70 13.06 9.11 17.35
N LEU A 71 14.27 8.86 17.48
CA LEU A 71 15.02 7.80 18.13
C LEU A 71 14.26 6.85 19.04
N ALA A 72 14.20 5.58 18.67
CA ALA A 72 14.21 4.46 19.60
C ALA A 72 14.99 3.31 18.95
N SER A 73 15.89 2.75 19.76
CA SER A 73 16.89 1.72 19.53
C SER A 73 16.54 0.65 18.50
N GLN A 74 17.45 0.42 17.58
CA GLN A 74 17.35 -0.60 16.53
C GLN A 74 17.70 -1.99 17.07
N PRO A 75 16.90 -3.01 16.77
CA PRO A 75 17.38 -4.38 16.67
C PRO A 75 17.76 -4.70 15.22
N GLU A 76 18.91 -5.34 15.06
CA GLU A 76 19.44 -5.84 13.78
C GLU A 76 18.44 -6.72 13.02
N PRO A 77 18.29 -6.57 11.70
CA PRO A 77 17.32 -7.33 10.93
C PRO A 77 17.83 -8.74 10.64
N SER A 78 17.14 -9.75 11.14
CA SER A 78 17.35 -11.14 10.70
C SER A 78 16.86 -11.29 9.24
N ALA A 79 17.68 -12.01 8.44
CA ALA A 79 17.55 -12.19 7.00
C ALA A 79 16.28 -12.94 6.56
N ARG A 80 15.14 -12.27 6.48
CA ARG A 80 13.95 -12.73 5.75
C ARG A 80 13.47 -11.56 4.89
N GLN A 81 13.65 -11.69 3.56
CA GLN A 81 13.17 -10.85 2.45
C GLN A 81 12.59 -9.48 2.85
N THR A 82 13.45 -8.58 3.27
CA THR A 82 13.09 -7.18 3.50
C THR A 82 12.91 -6.52 2.13
N THR A 83 11.69 -6.15 1.81
CA THR A 83 11.44 -5.30 0.64
C THR A 83 12.20 -3.98 0.84
N THR A 84 13.16 -3.70 -0.05
CA THR A 84 13.99 -2.49 0.06
C THR A 84 13.17 -1.25 -0.30
N PRO A 85 13.55 -0.05 0.17
CA PRO A 85 12.90 1.20 -0.23
C PRO A 85 12.84 1.39 -1.76
N GLU A 86 13.87 0.94 -2.47
CA GLU A 86 13.94 0.98 -3.93
C GLU A 86 12.84 0.13 -4.57
N ARG A 87 12.61 -1.07 -4.02
CA ARG A 87 11.57 -2.00 -4.49
C ARG A 87 10.16 -1.42 -4.30
N PHE A 88 9.94 -0.61 -3.26
CA PHE A 88 8.67 0.09 -3.07
C PHE A 88 8.44 1.18 -4.12
N LEU A 89 9.49 1.87 -4.55
CA LEU A 89 9.38 2.86 -5.61
C LEU A 89 9.09 2.20 -6.97
N GLU A 90 9.75 1.08 -7.28
CA GLU A 90 9.45 0.28 -8.46
C GLU A 90 7.98 -0.21 -8.45
N LEU A 91 7.49 -0.67 -7.29
CA LEU A 91 6.09 -1.05 -7.13
C LEU A 91 5.16 0.13 -7.38
N ASP A 92 5.48 1.32 -6.88
CA ASP A 92 4.64 2.51 -7.08
C ASP A 92 4.47 2.84 -8.57
N GLU A 93 5.57 2.80 -9.33
CA GLU A 93 5.53 3.03 -10.78
C GLU A 93 4.73 1.94 -11.50
N ALA A 94 4.91 0.67 -11.13
CA ALA A 94 4.15 -0.43 -11.70
C ALA A 94 2.65 -0.33 -11.38
N LEU A 95 2.30 0.10 -10.16
CA LEU A 95 0.91 0.33 -9.75
C LEU A 95 0.27 1.51 -10.48
N GLN A 96 1.00 2.58 -10.79
CA GLN A 96 0.48 3.66 -11.61
C GLN A 96 0.14 3.18 -13.02
N ARG A 97 1.01 2.34 -13.62
CA ARG A 97 0.74 1.72 -14.93
C ARG A 97 -0.43 0.74 -14.88
N LEU A 98 -0.55 -0.05 -13.80
CA LEU A 98 -1.68 -0.95 -13.57
C LEU A 98 -3.00 -0.17 -13.50
N GLU A 99 -3.00 0.95 -12.77
CA GLU A 99 -4.18 1.81 -12.61
C GLU A 99 -4.66 2.40 -13.95
N GLN A 100 -3.73 2.75 -14.84
CA GLN A 100 -4.04 3.24 -16.17
C GLN A 100 -4.55 2.16 -17.12
N LYS A 101 -3.95 0.95 -17.09
CA LYS A 101 -4.26 -0.13 -18.02
C LYS A 101 -5.40 -1.03 -17.57
N LEU A 102 -5.48 -1.31 -16.26
CA LEU A 102 -6.42 -2.26 -15.67
C LEU A 102 -7.02 -1.70 -14.35
N PRO A 103 -7.80 -0.60 -14.41
CA PRO A 103 -8.28 0.09 -13.20
C PRO A 103 -9.04 -0.82 -12.24
N ALA A 104 -9.92 -1.69 -12.75
CA ALA A 104 -10.68 -2.62 -11.92
C ALA A 104 -9.81 -3.67 -11.21
N ALA A 105 -8.71 -4.11 -11.82
CA ALA A 105 -7.74 -5.00 -11.18
C ALA A 105 -6.88 -4.25 -10.15
N SER A 106 -6.56 -2.98 -10.43
CA SER A 106 -5.84 -2.10 -9.51
C SER A 106 -6.63 -1.86 -8.21
N GLU A 107 -7.95 -1.62 -8.29
CA GLU A 107 -8.81 -1.46 -7.12
C GLU A 107 -8.76 -2.70 -6.20
N VAL A 108 -8.92 -3.88 -6.78
CA VAL A 108 -8.83 -5.15 -6.04
C VAL A 108 -7.45 -5.31 -5.42
N PHE A 109 -6.38 -4.97 -6.16
CA PHE A 109 -5.02 -5.03 -5.63
C PHE A 109 -4.84 -4.10 -4.44
N HIS A 110 -5.28 -2.85 -4.52
CA HIS A 110 -5.16 -1.87 -3.45
C HIS A 110 -5.90 -2.32 -2.18
N LEU A 111 -7.15 -2.77 -2.31
CA LEU A 111 -7.95 -3.24 -1.18
C LEU A 111 -7.33 -4.47 -0.51
N ARG A 112 -6.84 -5.42 -1.31
CA ARG A 112 -6.26 -6.65 -0.78
C ARG A 112 -4.87 -6.46 -0.20
N HIS A 113 -4.03 -5.66 -0.86
CA HIS A 113 -2.63 -5.52 -0.50
C HIS A 113 -2.40 -4.49 0.62
N PHE A 114 -3.04 -3.33 0.55
CA PHE A 114 -2.83 -2.25 1.53
C PHE A 114 -3.80 -2.29 2.71
N LEU A 115 -5.03 -2.75 2.51
CA LEU A 115 -6.03 -2.86 3.59
C LEU A 115 -6.24 -4.30 4.08
N GLU A 116 -5.56 -5.28 3.49
CA GLU A 116 -5.65 -6.71 3.83
C GLU A 116 -7.09 -7.26 3.80
N CYS A 117 -7.97 -6.66 2.99
CA CYS A 117 -9.33 -7.11 2.84
C CYS A 117 -9.37 -8.53 2.26
N THR A 118 -10.24 -9.37 2.80
CA THR A 118 -10.53 -10.69 2.27
C THR A 118 -11.28 -10.59 0.94
N PRO A 119 -11.25 -11.62 0.07
CA PRO A 119 -12.00 -11.61 -1.19
C PRO A 119 -13.50 -11.37 -1.02
N LEU A 120 -14.10 -11.85 0.07
CA LEU A 120 -15.52 -11.63 0.37
C LEU A 120 -15.81 -10.18 0.77
N GLU A 121 -14.92 -9.57 1.56
CA GLU A 121 -15.05 -8.14 1.90
C GLU A 121 -14.90 -7.26 0.67
N ILE A 122 -13.92 -7.56 -0.20
CA ILE A 122 -13.73 -6.83 -1.46
C ILE A 122 -14.95 -6.95 -2.35
N ALA A 123 -15.52 -8.17 -2.48
CA ALA A 123 -16.75 -8.41 -3.23
C ALA A 123 -17.89 -7.53 -2.69
N GLY A 124 -18.07 -7.49 -1.36
CA GLY A 124 -19.08 -6.65 -0.71
C GLY A 124 -18.81 -5.14 -0.84
N ILE A 125 -17.53 -4.71 -0.82
CA ILE A 125 -17.14 -3.30 -0.99
C ILE A 125 -17.42 -2.85 -2.43
N LEU A 126 -16.98 -3.62 -3.42
CA LEU A 126 -17.07 -3.25 -4.84
C LEU A 126 -18.40 -3.64 -5.50
N GLY A 127 -19.27 -4.37 -4.80
CA GLY A 127 -20.54 -4.86 -5.36
C GLY A 127 -20.34 -5.84 -6.52
N ILE A 128 -19.33 -6.71 -6.45
CA ILE A 128 -19.00 -7.69 -7.49
C ILE A 128 -18.98 -9.11 -6.93
N GLU A 129 -19.05 -10.11 -7.81
CA GLU A 129 -18.96 -11.50 -7.40
C GLU A 129 -17.56 -11.88 -6.90
N PRO A 130 -17.42 -12.76 -5.87
CA PRO A 130 -16.13 -13.21 -5.34
C PRO A 130 -15.21 -13.82 -6.42
N ARG A 131 -15.78 -14.47 -7.44
CA ARG A 131 -15.03 -14.99 -8.59
C ARG A 131 -14.37 -13.85 -9.38
N ALA A 132 -15.10 -12.76 -9.61
CA ALA A 132 -14.55 -11.59 -10.30
C ALA A 132 -13.41 -10.93 -9.50
N VAL A 133 -13.48 -10.93 -8.15
CA VAL A 133 -12.36 -10.49 -7.30
C VAL A 133 -11.12 -11.33 -7.56
N HIS A 134 -11.28 -12.66 -7.60
CA HIS A 134 -10.17 -13.58 -7.84
C HIS A 134 -9.53 -13.38 -9.22
N ASP A 135 -10.36 -13.23 -10.26
CA ASP A 135 -9.88 -13.02 -11.62
C ASP A 135 -9.14 -11.68 -11.77
N ARG A 136 -9.69 -10.60 -11.18
CA ARG A 136 -9.04 -9.28 -11.16
C ARG A 136 -7.74 -9.30 -10.36
N TRP A 137 -7.69 -10.02 -9.25
CA TRP A 137 -6.46 -10.23 -8.47
C TRP A 137 -5.38 -10.91 -9.30
N LYS A 138 -5.71 -12.01 -10.00
CA LYS A 138 -4.78 -12.69 -10.91
C LYS A 138 -4.28 -11.79 -12.03
N GLN A 139 -5.16 -10.98 -12.62
CA GLN A 139 -4.78 -10.01 -13.65
C GLN A 139 -3.78 -8.98 -13.11
N ALA A 140 -4.03 -8.45 -11.91
CA ALA A 140 -3.11 -7.50 -11.27
C ALA A 140 -1.74 -8.13 -11.00
N LEU A 141 -1.71 -9.33 -10.42
CA LEU A 141 -0.44 -10.05 -10.15
C LEU A 141 0.34 -10.34 -11.43
N LYS A 142 -0.33 -10.87 -12.47
CA LYS A 142 0.31 -11.14 -13.76
C LYS A 142 0.91 -9.88 -14.39
N PHE A 143 0.19 -8.76 -14.30
CA PHE A 143 0.69 -7.49 -14.79
C PHE A 143 1.93 -7.03 -14.01
N LEU A 144 1.87 -7.05 -12.68
CA LEU A 144 2.99 -6.64 -11.83
C LEU A 144 4.21 -7.54 -11.96
N GLN A 145 4.03 -8.85 -12.12
CA GLN A 145 5.12 -9.78 -12.43
C GLN A 145 5.78 -9.46 -13.77
N GLY A 146 5.01 -9.07 -14.78
CA GLY A 146 5.56 -8.64 -16.07
C GLY A 146 6.35 -7.34 -16.01
N GLU A 147 5.96 -6.41 -15.13
CA GLU A 147 6.63 -5.10 -14.98
C GLU A 147 7.85 -5.13 -14.05
N MET A 148 7.82 -5.96 -13.00
CA MET A 148 8.81 -5.95 -11.91
C MET A 148 9.66 -7.22 -11.83
N GLY A 149 9.39 -8.24 -12.67
CA GLY A 149 9.96 -9.57 -12.51
C GLY A 149 9.36 -10.33 -11.31
N GLU A 150 10.18 -11.06 -10.53
CA GLU A 150 9.66 -11.81 -9.38
C GLU A 150 9.03 -10.89 -8.32
N TRP A 151 7.71 -11.03 -8.14
CA TRP A 151 6.97 -10.49 -7.03
C TRP A 151 6.72 -11.61 -6.01
N PRO A 152 7.03 -11.43 -4.72
CA PRO A 152 6.78 -12.47 -3.72
C PRO A 152 5.27 -12.72 -3.62
N GLU A 153 4.85 -13.83 -4.24
CA GLU A 153 3.51 -14.37 -4.00
C GLU A 153 3.42 -14.88 -2.56
N LYS A 154 2.56 -14.27 -1.76
CA LYS A 154 1.80 -15.01 -0.72
C LYS A 154 0.53 -14.27 -0.41
#